data_22eb2de3035658e66342f4cd0fd93bcc
#
_entry.id   22eb2de3035658e66342f4cd0fd93bcc
#
_cell.length_a   1.000
_cell.length_b   1.000
_cell.length_c   1.000
_cell.angle_alpha   90.00
_cell.angle_beta   90.00
_cell.angle_gamma   90.00
#
_symmetry.space_group_name_H-M   'P 1'
#
loop_
_entity.id
_entity.type
_entity.pdbx_description
1 polymer ?
#
loop_
_entity_poly.entity_id
_entity_poly.type
_entity_poly.pdbx_seq_one_letter_code
_entity_poly.pdbx_strand_id
1 'polypeptide(L)'
;MSALPSAPNSLSINDIIQEFGGDSPHSMSEYYGDGDNVPDGSQGEGGAIPESGAISISDFFGSQQRIAIALTIGSNAVSYNIASNYGDTYEAGFTDITLTNNAQLGSNGTGTAALLTGAAPNYASGDTILIVNNGEIRGRGGNGGAAMANNGTAVAAGAAAGDAVDITFPVTIQNASPGEIRGGGGGGGGGARGSTVQPGQPGNPAQSEKNSQNPGQPANPPATQFFGGGGGGGGAGSQVGGAGGGGSSQGQAGQAGQADAGGAGGDSTGQTNPNGGAGGGSGQAGGQGTGSSDGAGGAAGKAVEPNSNTLTIQNSGQVVGAVS
;
A
#
# COMPACT_ATOMS: atom_id res chain seq x y z
N MET A 1 -14.25 -25.03 20.59
CA MET A 1 -13.82 -26.31 21.19
C MET A 1 -12.73 -26.00 22.21
N SER A 2 -12.49 -26.81 23.18
CA SER A 2 -11.48 -26.52 24.24
C SER A 2 -10.35 -27.55 24.09
N ALA A 3 -9.11 -27.12 24.13
CA ALA A 3 -7.97 -28.01 24.04
C ALA A 3 -8.11 -29.22 25.00
N LEU A 4 -7.59 -30.38 24.59
CA LEU A 4 -7.54 -31.58 25.42
C LEU A 4 -6.75 -31.28 26.69
N PRO A 5 -7.05 -32.02 27.81
CA PRO A 5 -6.37 -31.78 29.08
C PRO A 5 -4.85 -31.79 28.95
N SER A 6 -4.20 -30.86 29.65
CA SER A 6 -2.74 -30.84 29.80
C SER A 6 -2.25 -31.90 30.80
N ALA A 7 -1.03 -32.41 30.62
CA ALA A 7 -0.39 -33.27 31.61
C ALA A 7 -0.24 -32.49 32.94
N PRO A 8 -0.39 -33.12 34.15
CA PRO A 8 -0.54 -34.57 34.37
C PRO A 8 -2.00 -35.06 34.51
N ASN A 9 -2.98 -34.33 33.95
CA ASN A 9 -4.37 -34.77 34.00
C ASN A 9 -4.56 -36.10 33.24
N SER A 10 -5.67 -36.79 33.49
CA SER A 10 -5.98 -38.00 32.73
C SER A 10 -6.56 -37.64 31.35
N LEU A 11 -6.05 -38.30 30.34
CA LEU A 11 -6.54 -38.23 28.97
C LEU A 11 -6.93 -39.64 28.51
N SER A 12 -8.06 -39.80 27.89
CA SER A 12 -8.57 -41.07 27.37
C SER A 12 -8.78 -41.00 25.85
N ILE A 13 -8.90 -42.17 25.21
CA ILE A 13 -9.29 -42.24 23.81
C ILE A 13 -10.62 -41.56 23.52
N ASN A 14 -11.56 -41.57 24.49
CA ASN A 14 -12.85 -40.90 24.32
C ASN A 14 -12.71 -39.39 24.26
N ASP A 15 -11.76 -38.80 24.97
CA ASP A 15 -11.51 -37.37 24.90
C ASP A 15 -10.96 -37.00 23.52
N ILE A 16 -10.04 -37.85 22.98
CA ILE A 16 -9.50 -37.68 21.63
C ILE A 16 -10.62 -37.80 20.58
N ILE A 17 -11.52 -38.79 20.74
CA ILE A 17 -12.70 -38.96 19.86
C ILE A 17 -13.62 -37.74 19.91
N GLN A 18 -13.84 -37.15 21.08
CA GLN A 18 -14.69 -35.97 21.23
C GLN A 18 -14.08 -34.72 20.54
N GLU A 19 -12.77 -34.60 20.57
CA GLU A 19 -12.08 -33.46 19.97
C GLU A 19 -11.92 -33.63 18.45
N PHE A 20 -11.43 -34.79 18.01
CA PHE A 20 -11.04 -35.02 16.61
C PHE A 20 -12.07 -35.82 15.78
N GLY A 21 -13.08 -36.37 16.42
CA GLY A 21 -14.07 -37.20 15.74
C GLY A 21 -13.58 -38.61 15.44
N GLY A 22 -14.10 -39.19 14.37
CA GLY A 22 -13.77 -40.55 13.90
C GLY A 22 -14.96 -41.51 13.90
N ASP A 23 -14.84 -42.63 13.18
CA ASP A 23 -15.88 -43.64 13.04
C ASP A 23 -15.61 -44.88 13.90
N SER A 24 -16.67 -45.45 14.47
CA SER A 24 -16.56 -46.67 15.30
C SER A 24 -16.40 -47.91 14.42
N PRO A 25 -15.51 -48.87 14.76
CA PRO A 25 -14.71 -48.95 16.01
C PRO A 25 -13.43 -48.14 15.96
N HIS A 26 -13.17 -47.31 17.01
CA HIS A 26 -12.02 -46.44 17.09
C HIS A 26 -10.71 -47.19 17.40
N SER A 27 -9.62 -46.73 16.75
CA SER A 27 -8.26 -47.18 17.05
C SER A 27 -7.30 -45.98 17.05
N MET A 28 -6.20 -46.05 17.78
CA MET A 28 -5.19 -44.98 17.78
C MET A 28 -4.61 -44.71 16.38
N SER A 29 -4.63 -45.71 15.50
CA SER A 29 -4.14 -45.54 14.11
C SER A 29 -4.98 -44.59 13.23
N GLU A 30 -6.18 -44.23 13.67
CA GLU A 30 -7.03 -43.25 12.97
C GLU A 30 -6.65 -41.81 13.27
N TYR A 31 -5.79 -41.61 14.27
CA TYR A 31 -5.43 -40.31 14.83
C TYR A 31 -3.99 -39.92 14.52
N TYR A 32 -3.37 -40.46 13.48
CA TYR A 32 -2.11 -39.94 12.97
C TYR A 32 -2.27 -38.52 12.48
N GLY A 33 -1.27 -37.65 12.72
CA GLY A 33 -1.19 -36.35 12.12
C GLY A 33 -1.23 -36.44 10.59
N ASP A 34 -1.82 -35.47 9.91
CA ASP A 34 -2.09 -35.48 8.47
C ASP A 34 -3.02 -36.63 8.02
N GLY A 35 -3.80 -37.19 8.94
CA GLY A 35 -4.84 -38.20 8.66
C GLY A 35 -6.24 -37.59 8.55
N ASP A 36 -7.23 -38.48 8.35
CA ASP A 36 -8.62 -38.06 8.15
C ASP A 36 -9.21 -37.32 9.37
N ASN A 37 -8.77 -37.63 10.58
CA ASN A 37 -9.31 -37.08 11.82
C ASN A 37 -8.42 -36.01 12.45
N VAL A 38 -7.10 -36.09 12.27
CA VAL A 38 -6.14 -35.15 12.86
C VAL A 38 -5.46 -34.36 11.75
N PRO A 39 -5.79 -33.07 11.57
CA PRO A 39 -5.22 -32.24 10.52
C PRO A 39 -3.69 -32.14 10.60
N ASP A 40 -3.05 -31.91 9.42
CA ASP A 40 -1.62 -31.65 9.33
C ASP A 40 -1.20 -30.50 10.26
N GLY A 41 -0.01 -30.64 10.84
CA GLY A 41 0.54 -29.66 11.75
C GLY A 41 -0.09 -29.62 13.14
N SER A 42 -1.04 -30.52 13.46
CA SER A 42 -1.61 -30.65 14.81
C SER A 42 -0.53 -30.99 15.83
N GLN A 43 -0.55 -30.30 16.96
CA GLN A 43 0.46 -30.41 18.00
C GLN A 43 -0.19 -30.65 19.36
N GLY A 44 0.44 -31.54 20.15
CA GLY A 44 0.21 -31.64 21.58
C GLY A 44 1.38 -31.03 22.38
N GLU A 45 1.34 -31.12 23.69
CA GLU A 45 2.40 -30.60 24.57
C GLU A 45 3.78 -31.25 24.32
N GLY A 46 3.81 -32.47 23.79
CA GLY A 46 5.02 -33.19 23.41
C GLY A 46 5.62 -32.82 22.05
N GLY A 47 4.95 -31.97 21.28
CA GLY A 47 5.30 -31.63 19.90
C GLY A 47 4.26 -32.08 18.90
N ALA A 48 4.65 -32.23 17.61
CA ALA A 48 3.77 -32.70 16.55
C ALA A 48 3.19 -34.09 16.86
N ILE A 49 1.90 -34.28 16.61
CA ILE A 49 1.25 -35.58 16.63
C ILE A 49 1.88 -36.44 15.52
N PRO A 50 2.37 -37.68 15.84
CA PRO A 50 3.05 -38.50 14.83
C PRO A 50 2.20 -38.76 13.58
N GLU A 51 2.76 -38.61 12.39
CA GLU A 51 2.12 -38.95 11.12
C GLU A 51 2.22 -40.45 10.80
N SER A 52 3.10 -41.18 11.48
CA SER A 52 3.30 -42.61 11.31
C SER A 52 4.11 -43.22 12.45
N GLY A 53 4.13 -44.51 12.55
CA GLY A 53 4.94 -45.23 13.56
C GLY A 53 4.21 -45.43 14.88
N ALA A 54 4.90 -45.19 16.01
CA ALA A 54 4.28 -45.33 17.33
C ALA A 54 3.50 -44.07 17.68
N ILE A 55 2.23 -44.23 18.04
CA ILE A 55 1.35 -43.17 18.51
C ILE A 55 0.74 -43.60 19.86
N SER A 56 0.62 -42.67 20.77
CA SER A 56 0.11 -42.91 22.13
C SER A 56 -0.86 -41.79 22.55
N ILE A 57 -1.69 -42.06 23.53
CA ILE A 57 -2.58 -41.05 24.13
C ILE A 57 -1.80 -39.83 24.62
N SER A 58 -0.56 -40.02 25.09
CA SER A 58 0.27 -38.92 25.60
C SER A 58 0.65 -37.89 24.54
N ASP A 59 0.62 -38.25 23.26
CA ASP A 59 0.91 -37.32 22.15
C ASP A 59 -0.19 -36.27 21.97
N PHE A 60 -1.35 -36.49 22.56
CA PHE A 60 -2.53 -35.62 22.44
C PHE A 60 -2.73 -34.71 23.64
N PHE A 61 -1.90 -34.74 24.70
CA PHE A 61 -2.05 -33.77 25.79
C PHE A 61 -1.95 -32.34 25.25
N GLY A 62 -2.91 -31.49 25.65
CA GLY A 62 -2.97 -30.10 25.24
C GLY A 62 -3.28 -29.89 23.74
N SER A 63 -3.51 -30.97 22.97
CA SER A 63 -3.88 -30.83 21.57
C SER A 63 -5.32 -30.36 21.39
N GLN A 64 -5.58 -29.78 20.23
CA GLN A 64 -6.90 -29.30 19.81
C GLN A 64 -7.03 -29.44 18.31
N GLN A 65 -8.24 -29.70 17.84
CA GLN A 65 -8.54 -29.69 16.42
C GLN A 65 -8.31 -28.27 15.87
N ARG A 66 -7.58 -28.16 14.76
CA ARG A 66 -7.36 -26.87 14.11
C ARG A 66 -8.66 -26.38 13.44
N ILE A 67 -8.89 -25.11 13.56
CA ILE A 67 -10.05 -24.44 12.97
C ILE A 67 -9.65 -23.86 11.63
N ALA A 68 -10.29 -24.32 10.55
CA ALA A 68 -10.10 -23.76 9.22
C ALA A 68 -11.10 -22.62 8.98
N ILE A 69 -10.59 -21.43 8.70
CA ILE A 69 -11.39 -20.25 8.35
C ILE A 69 -11.12 -19.89 6.90
N ALA A 70 -12.15 -19.99 6.05
CA ALA A 70 -12.08 -19.60 4.65
C ALA A 70 -12.76 -18.24 4.44
N LEU A 71 -11.99 -17.25 3.97
CA LEU A 71 -12.46 -15.91 3.61
C LEU A 71 -12.38 -15.74 2.09
N THR A 72 -13.38 -15.08 1.50
CA THR A 72 -13.40 -14.84 0.05
C THR A 72 -13.76 -13.39 -0.25
N ILE A 73 -12.93 -12.73 -1.07
CA ILE A 73 -13.24 -11.44 -1.67
C ILE A 73 -13.69 -11.71 -3.11
N GLY A 74 -15.01 -11.72 -3.33
CA GLY A 74 -15.64 -11.99 -4.64
C GLY A 74 -16.09 -10.73 -5.38
N SER A 75 -16.01 -9.55 -4.77
CA SER A 75 -16.35 -8.25 -5.36
C SER A 75 -15.35 -7.19 -4.94
N ASN A 76 -15.26 -6.12 -5.73
CA ASN A 76 -14.31 -5.03 -5.44
C ASN A 76 -14.49 -4.48 -4.03
N ALA A 77 -13.39 -4.35 -3.31
CA ALA A 77 -13.35 -3.89 -1.93
C ALA A 77 -12.18 -2.92 -1.70
N VAL A 78 -12.20 -2.25 -0.55
CA VAL A 78 -11.14 -1.33 -0.15
C VAL A 78 -10.68 -1.60 1.28
N SER A 79 -9.37 -1.55 1.50
CA SER A 79 -8.73 -1.66 2.82
C SER A 79 -9.26 -2.85 3.63
N TYR A 80 -9.18 -4.05 3.04
CA TYR A 80 -9.64 -5.27 3.68
C TYR A 80 -8.68 -5.68 4.80
N ASN A 81 -9.24 -5.98 5.97
CA ASN A 81 -8.47 -6.43 7.13
C ASN A 81 -8.91 -7.86 7.49
N ILE A 82 -7.98 -8.83 7.39
CA ILE A 82 -8.26 -10.25 7.67
C ILE A 82 -8.77 -10.41 9.11
N ALA A 83 -8.06 -9.81 10.08
CA ALA A 83 -8.39 -9.92 11.50
C ALA A 83 -9.79 -9.38 11.87
N SER A 84 -10.35 -8.51 11.06
CA SER A 84 -11.71 -7.98 11.27
C SER A 84 -12.81 -8.83 10.62
N ASN A 85 -12.43 -9.87 9.88
CA ASN A 85 -13.36 -10.66 9.06
C ASN A 85 -13.42 -12.15 9.38
N TYR A 86 -12.55 -12.67 10.25
CA TYR A 86 -12.59 -14.11 10.57
C TYR A 86 -13.67 -14.49 11.60
N GLY A 87 -14.38 -13.53 12.18
CA GLY A 87 -15.53 -13.79 13.06
C GLY A 87 -15.18 -14.35 14.44
N ASP A 88 -16.17 -14.88 15.10
CA ASP A 88 -16.07 -15.39 16.49
C ASP A 88 -15.56 -16.84 16.56
N THR A 89 -15.25 -17.47 15.42
CA THR A 89 -14.75 -18.86 15.39
C THR A 89 -13.24 -18.95 15.54
N TYR A 90 -12.54 -17.83 15.51
CA TYR A 90 -11.09 -17.78 15.66
C TYR A 90 -10.66 -18.27 17.07
N GLU A 91 -9.69 -19.16 17.12
CA GLU A 91 -9.07 -19.64 18.34
C GLU A 91 -7.54 -19.53 18.25
N ALA A 92 -6.97 -18.80 19.20
CA ALA A 92 -5.57 -18.39 19.17
C ALA A 92 -4.61 -19.60 19.23
N GLY A 93 -3.71 -19.71 18.26
CA GLY A 93 -2.73 -20.79 18.13
C GLY A 93 -3.23 -22.04 17.43
N PHE A 94 -4.54 -22.11 17.13
CA PHE A 94 -5.17 -23.32 16.54
C PHE A 94 -5.95 -23.00 15.26
N THR A 95 -5.71 -21.87 14.63
CA THR A 95 -6.51 -21.43 13.48
C THR A 95 -5.67 -21.35 12.21
N ASP A 96 -6.20 -21.93 11.12
CA ASP A 96 -5.71 -21.82 9.76
C ASP A 96 -6.62 -20.91 8.94
N ILE A 97 -6.12 -19.74 8.57
CA ILE A 97 -6.89 -18.75 7.81
C ILE A 97 -6.46 -18.80 6.35
N THR A 98 -7.39 -19.04 5.45
CA THR A 98 -7.19 -18.90 4.01
C THR A 98 -8.04 -17.77 3.47
N LEU A 99 -7.40 -16.73 2.94
CA LEU A 99 -8.06 -15.65 2.20
C LEU A 99 -7.91 -15.88 0.70
N THR A 100 -9.02 -16.02 -0.03
CA THR A 100 -9.03 -16.05 -1.49
C THR A 100 -9.53 -14.71 -2.05
N ASN A 101 -8.67 -13.99 -2.75
CA ASN A 101 -9.03 -12.77 -3.47
C ASN A 101 -9.27 -13.06 -4.96
N ASN A 102 -10.52 -12.89 -5.42
CA ASN A 102 -10.94 -13.06 -6.83
C ASN A 102 -11.38 -11.72 -7.46
N ALA A 103 -11.13 -10.59 -6.80
CA ALA A 103 -11.63 -9.28 -7.23
C ALA A 103 -10.53 -8.21 -7.14
N GLN A 104 -10.87 -6.96 -7.42
CA GLN A 104 -9.97 -5.84 -7.21
C GLN A 104 -10.06 -5.35 -5.76
N LEU A 105 -8.93 -5.38 -5.06
CA LEU A 105 -8.78 -4.84 -3.73
C LEU A 105 -7.91 -3.59 -3.77
N GLY A 106 -8.47 -2.45 -3.38
CA GLY A 106 -7.81 -1.16 -3.38
C GLY A 106 -7.60 -0.61 -1.99
N SER A 107 -6.79 0.45 -1.87
CA SER A 107 -6.64 1.21 -0.64
C SER A 107 -7.52 2.46 -0.66
N ASN A 108 -8.13 2.81 0.46
CA ASN A 108 -8.91 4.03 0.64
C ASN A 108 -8.03 5.26 1.00
N GLY A 109 -6.76 5.09 1.32
CA GLY A 109 -5.83 6.15 1.69
C GLY A 109 -4.37 5.77 1.46
N THR A 110 -3.50 6.75 1.36
CA THR A 110 -2.05 6.51 1.21
C THR A 110 -1.37 6.01 2.50
N GLY A 111 -2.03 6.17 3.65
CA GLY A 111 -1.57 5.65 4.94
C GLY A 111 -2.17 4.32 5.35
N THR A 112 -2.92 3.66 4.46
CA THR A 112 -3.58 2.38 4.73
C THR A 112 -3.34 1.46 3.54
N ALA A 113 -2.88 0.24 3.77
CA ALA A 113 -2.73 -0.75 2.71
C ALA A 113 -4.08 -1.22 2.15
N ALA A 114 -4.07 -1.78 0.94
CA ALA A 114 -5.26 -2.39 0.37
C ALA A 114 -5.65 -3.67 1.12
N LEU A 115 -4.68 -4.49 1.50
CA LEU A 115 -4.85 -5.69 2.31
C LEU A 115 -4.00 -5.58 3.58
N LEU A 116 -4.63 -5.78 4.74
CA LEU A 116 -3.97 -5.85 6.04
C LEU A 116 -4.21 -7.24 6.63
N THR A 117 -3.17 -7.85 7.19
CA THR A 117 -3.38 -9.07 7.98
C THR A 117 -4.07 -8.76 9.30
N GLY A 118 -3.81 -7.60 9.89
CA GLY A 118 -4.43 -7.10 11.12
C GLY A 118 -3.40 -6.44 12.02
N ALA A 119 -3.84 -5.79 13.09
CA ALA A 119 -2.93 -5.25 14.10
C ALA A 119 -2.54 -6.36 15.10
N ALA A 120 -1.27 -6.41 15.54
CA ALA A 120 -0.89 -7.27 16.66
C ALA A 120 -1.65 -6.83 17.94
N PRO A 121 -2.13 -7.73 18.80
CA PRO A 121 -1.86 -9.17 18.87
C PRO A 121 -3.01 -10.07 18.35
N ASN A 122 -3.50 -9.83 17.13
CA ASN A 122 -4.68 -10.56 16.62
C ASN A 122 -4.42 -12.04 16.32
N TYR A 123 -3.17 -12.49 16.34
CA TYR A 123 -2.79 -13.86 16.06
C TYR A 123 -1.84 -14.39 17.12
N ALA A 124 -1.81 -15.72 17.32
CA ALA A 124 -0.93 -16.39 18.24
C ALA A 124 0.04 -17.34 17.50
N SER A 125 1.12 -17.72 18.18
CA SER A 125 2.03 -18.75 17.67
C SER A 125 1.25 -20.04 17.42
N GLY A 126 1.42 -20.64 16.26
CA GLY A 126 0.64 -21.79 15.80
C GLY A 126 -0.43 -21.47 14.76
N ASP A 127 -0.91 -20.24 14.68
CA ASP A 127 -1.82 -19.83 13.61
C ASP A 127 -1.10 -19.79 12.27
N THR A 128 -1.84 -20.03 11.18
CA THR A 128 -1.33 -19.88 9.83
C THR A 128 -2.21 -18.95 8.99
N ILE A 129 -1.60 -18.17 8.11
CA ILE A 129 -2.32 -17.33 7.17
C ILE A 129 -1.82 -17.62 5.75
N LEU A 130 -2.74 -18.06 4.90
CA LEU A 130 -2.55 -18.24 3.47
C LEU A 130 -3.39 -17.23 2.71
N ILE A 131 -2.75 -16.43 1.86
CA ILE A 131 -3.42 -15.50 0.94
C ILE A 131 -3.30 -16.06 -0.48
N VAL A 132 -4.41 -16.44 -1.09
CA VAL A 132 -4.51 -16.86 -2.49
C VAL A 132 -5.01 -15.69 -3.30
N ASN A 133 -4.14 -15.07 -4.09
CA ASN A 133 -4.50 -13.91 -4.91
C ASN A 133 -4.66 -14.30 -6.38
N ASN A 134 -5.90 -14.34 -6.85
CA ASN A 134 -6.29 -14.53 -8.25
C ASN A 134 -6.76 -13.21 -8.90
N GLY A 135 -6.93 -12.15 -8.11
CA GLY A 135 -7.38 -10.84 -8.52
C GLY A 135 -6.27 -9.79 -8.45
N GLU A 136 -6.65 -8.57 -8.15
CA GLU A 136 -5.73 -7.44 -8.04
C GLU A 136 -5.69 -6.90 -6.62
N ILE A 137 -4.48 -6.64 -6.09
CA ILE A 137 -4.27 -5.92 -4.82
C ILE A 137 -3.42 -4.70 -5.12
N ARG A 138 -3.97 -3.49 -4.91
CA ARG A 138 -3.32 -2.24 -5.33
C ARG A 138 -3.29 -1.19 -4.23
N GLY A 139 -2.13 -0.65 -3.95
CA GLY A 139 -1.95 0.54 -3.12
C GLY A 139 -2.53 1.80 -3.78
N ARG A 140 -2.83 2.81 -2.99
CA ARG A 140 -3.34 4.11 -3.47
C ARG A 140 -2.20 4.98 -3.99
N GLY A 141 -2.43 5.68 -5.11
CA GLY A 141 -1.48 6.67 -5.63
C GLY A 141 -1.40 7.92 -4.75
N GLY A 142 -0.19 8.46 -4.62
CA GLY A 142 0.08 9.72 -3.92
C GLY A 142 -0.44 10.93 -4.71
N ASN A 143 -0.93 11.94 -4.00
CA ASN A 143 -1.38 13.19 -4.64
C ASN A 143 -0.18 14.01 -5.13
N GLY A 144 -0.35 14.71 -6.23
CA GLY A 144 0.64 15.66 -6.75
C GLY A 144 0.81 16.88 -5.82
N GLY A 145 2.03 17.37 -5.73
CA GLY A 145 2.38 18.57 -4.97
C GLY A 145 1.86 19.84 -5.63
N ALA A 146 1.39 20.81 -4.83
CA ALA A 146 0.97 22.11 -5.32
C ALA A 146 2.16 22.95 -5.79
N ALA A 147 1.97 23.71 -6.87
CA ALA A 147 2.94 24.69 -7.33
C ALA A 147 3.06 25.89 -6.37
N MET A 148 4.17 26.60 -6.46
CA MET A 148 4.37 27.85 -5.71
C MET A 148 3.32 28.89 -6.15
N ALA A 149 2.57 29.41 -5.20
CA ALA A 149 1.66 30.51 -5.44
C ALA A 149 2.41 31.84 -5.59
N ASN A 150 1.79 32.85 -6.25
CA ASN A 150 2.40 34.17 -6.48
C ASN A 150 2.74 34.93 -5.19
N ASN A 151 2.15 34.58 -4.06
CA ASN A 151 2.42 35.18 -2.74
C ASN A 151 3.66 34.61 -2.05
N GLY A 152 4.44 33.74 -2.70
CA GLY A 152 5.65 33.14 -2.12
C GLY A 152 5.42 31.94 -1.20
N THR A 153 4.21 31.35 -1.23
CA THR A 153 3.96 30.09 -0.52
C THR A 153 4.88 29.00 -1.09
N ALA A 154 5.50 28.23 -0.22
CA ALA A 154 6.47 27.19 -0.60
C ALA A 154 5.85 26.15 -1.54
N VAL A 155 6.67 25.62 -2.44
CA VAL A 155 6.31 24.49 -3.30
C VAL A 155 6.05 23.26 -2.42
N ALA A 156 4.99 22.53 -2.74
CA ALA A 156 4.71 21.28 -2.05
C ALA A 156 5.38 20.08 -2.76
N ALA A 157 5.93 19.18 -1.97
CA ALA A 157 6.33 17.86 -2.46
C ALA A 157 5.09 17.05 -2.87
N GLY A 158 5.27 16.10 -3.78
CA GLY A 158 4.27 15.08 -4.03
C GLY A 158 4.08 14.20 -2.80
N ALA A 159 2.87 13.72 -2.59
CA ALA A 159 2.58 12.80 -1.49
C ALA A 159 3.14 11.39 -1.79
N ALA A 160 3.56 10.71 -0.73
CA ALA A 160 3.88 9.29 -0.82
C ALA A 160 2.62 8.47 -1.19
N ALA A 161 2.84 7.36 -1.84
CA ALA A 161 1.80 6.39 -2.17
C ALA A 161 1.54 5.43 -1.00
N GLY A 162 0.43 4.71 -1.07
CA GLY A 162 0.09 3.63 -0.14
C GLY A 162 0.59 2.27 -0.63
N ASP A 163 0.77 1.36 0.31
CA ASP A 163 1.18 -0.01 0.07
C ASP A 163 0.00 -0.87 -0.41
N ALA A 164 0.30 -1.97 -1.11
CA ALA A 164 -0.73 -2.93 -1.48
C ALA A 164 -1.04 -3.88 -0.32
N VAL A 165 -0.03 -4.50 0.27
CA VAL A 165 -0.20 -5.45 1.39
C VAL A 165 0.65 -5.02 2.59
N ASP A 166 0.05 -5.03 3.76
CA ASP A 166 0.69 -4.76 5.05
C ASP A 166 0.55 -6.00 5.95
N ILE A 167 1.69 -6.57 6.36
CA ILE A 167 1.78 -7.83 7.06
C ILE A 167 2.24 -7.61 8.50
N THR A 168 1.43 -8.04 9.46
CA THR A 168 1.74 -7.95 10.89
C THR A 168 1.90 -9.32 11.57
N PHE A 169 1.78 -10.40 10.80
CA PHE A 169 1.96 -11.78 11.24
C PHE A 169 2.55 -12.61 10.08
N PRO A 170 3.33 -13.68 10.33
CA PRO A 170 3.87 -14.53 9.28
C PRO A 170 2.78 -15.03 8.30
N VAL A 171 3.02 -14.87 7.00
CA VAL A 171 2.06 -15.27 5.97
C VAL A 171 2.71 -15.97 4.78
N THR A 172 1.93 -16.80 4.11
CA THR A 172 2.23 -17.28 2.77
C THR A 172 1.30 -16.62 1.77
N ILE A 173 1.85 -16.03 0.71
CA ILE A 173 1.08 -15.46 -0.39
C ILE A 173 1.28 -16.32 -1.63
N GLN A 174 0.20 -16.90 -2.14
CA GLN A 174 0.13 -17.55 -3.45
C GLN A 174 -0.46 -16.54 -4.44
N ASN A 175 0.41 -15.87 -5.20
CA ASN A 175 -0.03 -14.92 -6.23
C ASN A 175 -0.06 -15.66 -7.58
N ALA A 176 -1.21 -16.27 -7.88
CA ALA A 176 -1.40 -17.06 -9.09
C ALA A 176 -1.74 -16.15 -10.28
N SER A 177 -1.29 -16.50 -11.51
CA SER A 177 -1.72 -15.79 -12.72
C SER A 177 -3.24 -15.96 -12.92
N PRO A 178 -4.01 -14.87 -13.16
CA PRO A 178 -3.61 -13.52 -13.51
C PRO A 178 -3.43 -12.54 -12.31
N GLY A 179 -3.26 -13.03 -11.09
CA GLY A 179 -3.17 -12.21 -9.88
C GLY A 179 -2.07 -11.14 -9.96
N GLU A 180 -2.37 -9.95 -9.45
CA GLU A 180 -1.48 -8.80 -9.42
C GLU A 180 -1.40 -8.19 -8.01
N ILE A 181 -0.20 -7.88 -7.57
CA ILE A 181 0.07 -7.12 -6.34
C ILE A 181 0.92 -5.91 -6.72
N ARG A 182 0.37 -4.69 -6.55
CA ARG A 182 1.03 -3.46 -7.00
C ARG A 182 1.00 -2.37 -5.93
N GLY A 183 2.16 -1.87 -5.56
CA GLY A 183 2.27 -0.65 -4.75
C GLY A 183 1.74 0.56 -5.52
N GLY A 184 1.26 1.57 -4.82
CA GLY A 184 0.85 2.84 -5.41
C GLY A 184 2.03 3.62 -5.98
N GLY A 185 1.81 4.45 -6.96
CA GLY A 185 2.81 5.39 -7.49
C GLY A 185 2.84 6.69 -6.67
N GLY A 186 4.02 7.23 -6.42
CA GLY A 186 4.19 8.51 -5.73
C GLY A 186 3.65 9.69 -6.54
N GLY A 187 3.15 10.72 -5.89
CA GLY A 187 2.75 11.97 -6.55
C GLY A 187 3.94 12.78 -7.05
N GLY A 188 3.82 13.45 -8.18
CA GLY A 188 4.85 14.38 -8.67
C GLY A 188 4.96 15.63 -7.81
N GLY A 189 6.15 16.21 -7.69
CA GLY A 189 6.38 17.46 -6.99
C GLY A 189 5.83 18.68 -7.74
N GLY A 190 5.43 19.71 -7.02
CA GLY A 190 5.02 20.98 -7.62
C GLY A 190 6.19 21.72 -8.29
N GLY A 191 5.93 22.48 -9.34
CA GLY A 191 6.91 23.35 -10.00
C GLY A 191 7.17 24.62 -9.18
N ALA A 192 8.44 25.05 -9.15
CA ALA A 192 8.86 26.28 -8.50
C ALA A 192 8.43 27.52 -9.30
N ARG A 193 8.74 28.68 -8.74
CA ARG A 193 8.52 29.97 -9.40
C ARG A 193 9.64 30.24 -10.40
N GLY A 194 9.26 30.50 -11.68
CA GLY A 194 10.17 31.06 -12.67
C GLY A 194 10.15 32.58 -12.61
N SER A 195 11.25 33.21 -12.98
CA SER A 195 11.32 34.66 -13.12
C SER A 195 12.03 35.02 -14.41
N THR A 196 11.48 36.00 -15.14
CA THR A 196 12.20 36.70 -16.22
C THR A 196 12.39 38.15 -15.83
N VAL A 197 13.57 38.66 -16.05
CA VAL A 197 13.87 40.08 -15.91
C VAL A 197 13.57 40.73 -17.25
N GLN A 198 12.51 41.52 -17.29
CA GLN A 198 12.23 42.31 -18.49
C GLN A 198 13.12 43.57 -18.42
N PRO A 199 13.93 43.86 -19.48
CA PRO A 199 14.71 45.07 -19.50
C PRO A 199 13.80 46.30 -19.31
N GLY A 200 14.24 47.24 -18.48
CA GLY A 200 13.53 48.48 -18.30
C GLY A 200 13.44 49.23 -19.62
N GLN A 201 12.30 49.84 -19.91
CA GLN A 201 12.20 50.71 -21.05
C GLN A 201 13.08 51.96 -20.85
N PRO A 202 13.86 52.38 -21.86
CA PRO A 202 14.59 53.64 -21.82
C PRO A 202 13.65 54.81 -21.53
N GLY A 203 14.02 55.69 -20.69
CA GLY A 203 13.28 56.95 -20.49
C GLY A 203 13.23 57.75 -21.77
N ASN A 204 12.10 58.40 -22.07
CA ASN A 204 12.02 59.35 -23.16
C ASN A 204 13.00 60.48 -22.91
N PRO A 205 13.90 60.82 -23.87
CA PRO A 205 14.77 61.96 -23.72
C PRO A 205 13.92 63.24 -23.59
N ALA A 206 14.36 64.16 -22.73
CA ALA A 206 13.72 65.46 -22.63
C ALA A 206 13.75 66.13 -24.01
N GLN A 207 12.61 66.53 -24.55
CA GLN A 207 12.55 67.28 -25.79
C GLN A 207 13.24 68.59 -25.63
N SER A 208 14.25 68.85 -26.44
CA SER A 208 15.02 70.07 -26.44
C SER A 208 14.28 71.16 -27.18
N GLU A 209 13.15 71.58 -26.71
CA GLU A 209 12.52 72.79 -27.18
C GLU A 209 12.04 73.67 -26.05
N LYS A 210 12.61 74.86 -26.03
CA LYS A 210 12.31 76.14 -25.39
C LYS A 210 11.11 76.30 -24.42
N ASN A 211 10.65 75.27 -23.80
CA ASN A 211 9.69 75.37 -22.70
C ASN A 211 10.12 74.46 -21.55
N SER A 212 10.74 75.05 -20.57
CA SER A 212 11.38 74.40 -19.40
C SER A 212 10.38 73.79 -18.40
N GLN A 213 9.33 73.18 -18.83
CA GLN A 213 8.30 72.63 -17.94
C GLN A 213 7.96 71.12 -18.15
N ASN A 214 8.72 70.40 -18.96
CA ASN A 214 8.52 68.95 -19.07
C ASN A 214 9.86 68.23 -18.79
N PRO A 215 10.14 67.86 -17.53
CA PRO A 215 11.27 66.97 -17.25
C PRO A 215 11.03 65.64 -17.95
N GLY A 216 12.03 65.13 -18.65
CA GLY A 216 11.96 63.83 -19.29
C GLY A 216 11.44 62.75 -18.35
N GLN A 217 10.61 61.88 -18.84
CA GLN A 217 10.04 60.81 -18.05
C GLN A 217 11.17 59.89 -17.61
N PRO A 218 11.29 59.54 -16.31
CA PRO A 218 12.33 58.65 -15.85
C PRO A 218 12.19 57.28 -16.51
N ALA A 219 13.31 56.62 -16.76
CA ALA A 219 13.32 55.26 -17.27
C ALA A 219 12.54 54.32 -16.31
N ASN A 220 11.65 53.51 -16.81
CA ASN A 220 10.99 52.48 -16.02
C ASN A 220 12.04 51.48 -15.54
N PRO A 221 12.13 51.20 -14.22
CA PRO A 221 13.05 50.19 -13.75
C PRO A 221 12.71 48.82 -14.36
N PRO A 222 13.70 47.90 -14.46
CA PRO A 222 13.47 46.56 -14.91
C PRO A 222 12.35 45.90 -14.09
N ALA A 223 11.32 45.41 -14.77
CA ALA A 223 10.24 44.69 -14.11
C ALA A 223 10.60 43.20 -14.07
N THR A 224 10.63 42.62 -12.89
CA THR A 224 10.73 41.17 -12.74
C THR A 224 9.33 40.56 -12.81
N GLN A 225 9.05 39.86 -13.89
CA GLN A 225 7.81 39.09 -13.99
C GLN A 225 8.03 37.71 -13.38
N PHE A 226 7.12 37.32 -12.51
CA PHE A 226 7.16 36.04 -11.88
C PHE A 226 6.06 35.18 -12.47
N PHE A 227 6.43 34.01 -12.95
CA PHE A 227 5.51 33.01 -13.46
C PHE A 227 5.28 31.95 -12.42
N GLY A 228 4.05 31.54 -12.26
CA GLY A 228 3.74 30.44 -11.36
C GLY A 228 4.09 29.10 -11.99
N GLY A 229 4.57 28.19 -11.16
CA GLY A 229 4.85 26.81 -11.54
C GLY A 229 3.57 26.00 -11.79
N GLY A 230 3.69 24.92 -12.54
CA GLY A 230 2.64 23.92 -12.70
C GLY A 230 2.53 23.01 -11.46
N GLY A 231 1.35 22.46 -11.21
CA GLY A 231 1.17 21.44 -10.16
C GLY A 231 1.76 20.08 -10.58
N GLY A 232 2.18 19.27 -9.60
CA GLY A 232 2.62 17.90 -9.84
C GLY A 232 1.49 16.98 -10.27
N GLY A 233 1.78 15.94 -11.05
CA GLY A 233 0.82 14.89 -11.42
C GLY A 233 0.54 13.96 -10.24
N GLY A 234 -0.64 13.37 -10.18
CA GLY A 234 -0.95 12.30 -9.23
C GLY A 234 -0.30 10.98 -9.62
N GLY A 235 0.05 10.16 -8.65
CA GLY A 235 0.60 8.83 -8.87
C GLY A 235 -0.44 7.80 -9.29
N ALA A 236 0.00 6.70 -9.87
CA ALA A 236 -0.85 5.55 -10.21
C ALA A 236 -1.39 4.89 -8.93
N GLY A 237 -2.57 4.34 -8.98
CA GLY A 237 -3.17 3.69 -7.79
C GLY A 237 -4.40 2.87 -8.07
N SER A 238 -5.01 2.35 -7.00
CA SER A 238 -6.23 1.55 -7.05
C SER A 238 -7.40 2.37 -7.61
N GLN A 239 -8.19 1.79 -8.48
CA GLN A 239 -9.40 2.35 -9.13
C GLN A 239 -9.21 3.73 -9.78
N VAL A 240 -8.75 4.70 -9.01
CA VAL A 240 -8.30 6.01 -9.48
C VAL A 240 -6.95 6.33 -8.85
N GLY A 241 -6.05 6.86 -9.61
CA GLY A 241 -4.76 7.34 -9.11
C GLY A 241 -4.90 8.54 -8.18
N GLY A 242 -3.80 9.01 -7.64
CA GLY A 242 -3.75 10.22 -6.82
C GLY A 242 -4.24 11.45 -7.61
N ALA A 243 -4.81 12.41 -6.92
CA ALA A 243 -5.21 13.69 -7.49
C ALA A 243 -3.99 14.48 -7.97
N GLY A 244 -4.10 15.20 -9.05
CA GLY A 244 -3.10 16.18 -9.50
C GLY A 244 -3.00 17.36 -8.54
N GLY A 245 -1.81 17.91 -8.37
CA GLY A 245 -1.59 19.11 -7.56
C GLY A 245 -2.12 20.38 -8.25
N GLY A 246 -2.56 21.34 -7.45
CA GLY A 246 -3.01 22.64 -7.97
C GLY A 246 -1.89 23.43 -8.63
N GLY A 247 -2.15 24.01 -9.77
CA GLY A 247 -1.28 25.01 -10.42
C GLY A 247 -1.39 26.37 -9.72
N SER A 248 -0.42 27.23 -9.98
CA SER A 248 -0.52 28.64 -9.60
C SER A 248 -1.46 29.39 -10.57
N SER A 249 -1.67 30.70 -10.30
CA SER A 249 -2.52 31.56 -11.16
C SER A 249 -2.08 31.64 -12.64
N GLN A 250 -0.84 31.27 -12.95
CA GLN A 250 -0.28 31.23 -14.30
C GLN A 250 0.27 29.85 -14.70
N GLY A 251 0.09 28.84 -13.87
CA GLY A 251 0.46 27.46 -14.14
C GLY A 251 -0.76 26.55 -14.16
N GLN A 252 -0.70 25.51 -14.96
CA GLN A 252 -1.76 24.51 -15.02
C GLN A 252 -1.68 23.55 -13.84
N ALA A 253 -2.81 23.03 -13.41
CA ALA A 253 -2.84 21.93 -12.46
C ALA A 253 -2.27 20.65 -13.11
N GLY A 254 -1.64 19.80 -12.30
CA GLY A 254 -1.24 18.48 -12.72
C GLY A 254 -2.47 17.60 -12.99
N GLN A 255 -2.28 16.59 -13.81
CA GLN A 255 -3.31 15.60 -14.10
C GLN A 255 -3.41 14.56 -12.96
N ALA A 256 -4.59 14.03 -12.75
CA ALA A 256 -4.77 12.88 -11.86
C ALA A 256 -4.10 11.63 -12.46
N GLY A 257 -3.56 10.77 -11.59
CA GLY A 257 -3.07 9.46 -11.99
C GLY A 257 -4.21 8.52 -12.38
N GLN A 258 -3.86 7.43 -13.05
CA GLN A 258 -4.75 6.35 -13.44
C GLN A 258 -4.35 5.06 -12.70
N ALA A 259 -5.07 3.98 -12.94
CA ALA A 259 -4.80 2.71 -12.25
C ALA A 259 -3.34 2.22 -12.41
N ASP A 260 -2.75 2.37 -13.59
CA ASP A 260 -1.40 1.86 -13.89
C ASP A 260 -0.38 2.94 -14.25
N ALA A 261 -0.82 4.19 -14.44
CA ALA A 261 0.03 5.28 -14.89
C ALA A 261 -0.11 6.52 -14.00
N GLY A 262 1.00 7.17 -13.73
CA GLY A 262 1.00 8.48 -13.11
C GLY A 262 0.44 9.54 -14.04
N GLY A 263 -0.20 10.57 -13.48
CA GLY A 263 -0.67 11.73 -14.22
C GLY A 263 0.50 12.64 -14.64
N ALA A 264 0.34 13.37 -15.73
CA ALA A 264 1.33 14.36 -16.15
C ALA A 264 1.40 15.54 -15.17
N GLY A 265 2.59 16.09 -14.98
CA GLY A 265 2.76 17.38 -14.30
C GLY A 265 2.12 18.52 -15.08
N GLY A 266 1.67 19.54 -14.39
CA GLY A 266 1.13 20.74 -15.03
C GLY A 266 2.23 21.63 -15.60
N ASP A 267 1.95 22.30 -16.72
CA ASP A 267 2.86 23.22 -17.38
C ASP A 267 2.72 24.65 -16.86
N SER A 268 3.80 25.41 -16.90
CA SER A 268 3.77 26.86 -16.71
C SER A 268 3.61 27.58 -18.06
N THR A 269 3.02 28.76 -18.03
CA THR A 269 2.82 29.57 -19.25
C THR A 269 4.01 30.48 -19.58
N GLY A 270 5.11 30.43 -18.83
CA GLY A 270 6.28 31.30 -18.96
C GLY A 270 7.45 30.66 -19.72
N GLN A 271 8.39 31.49 -20.16
CA GLN A 271 9.58 31.04 -20.92
C GLN A 271 10.62 30.26 -20.13
N THR A 272 10.59 30.26 -18.82
CA THR A 272 11.51 29.51 -17.94
C THR A 272 10.91 28.24 -17.37
N ASN A 273 9.76 27.85 -17.84
CA ASN A 273 9.06 26.56 -17.66
C ASN A 273 9.32 25.81 -16.33
N PRO A 274 8.96 26.37 -15.16
CA PRO A 274 8.97 25.59 -13.93
C PRO A 274 7.72 24.68 -13.89
N ASN A 275 7.84 23.50 -14.51
CA ASN A 275 6.75 22.54 -14.59
C ASN A 275 6.66 21.68 -13.34
N GLY A 276 5.47 21.18 -13.04
CA GLY A 276 5.27 20.13 -12.06
C GLY A 276 5.86 18.80 -12.53
N GLY A 277 6.32 17.99 -11.59
CA GLY A 277 6.79 16.63 -11.86
C GLY A 277 5.62 15.70 -12.21
N ALA A 278 5.86 14.71 -13.05
CA ALA A 278 4.89 13.66 -13.31
C ALA A 278 4.67 12.77 -12.08
N GLY A 279 3.50 12.20 -11.91
CA GLY A 279 3.25 11.13 -10.95
C GLY A 279 3.95 9.84 -11.36
N GLY A 280 4.33 9.02 -10.40
CA GLY A 280 4.92 7.70 -10.64
C GLY A 280 3.89 6.68 -11.13
N GLY A 281 4.31 5.72 -11.94
CA GLY A 281 3.56 4.50 -12.22
C GLY A 281 3.44 3.62 -10.97
N SER A 282 2.71 2.51 -11.05
CA SER A 282 2.58 1.56 -9.93
C SER A 282 3.95 1.15 -9.38
N GLY A 283 4.15 1.26 -8.06
CA GLY A 283 5.41 0.94 -7.40
C GLY A 283 6.59 1.85 -7.78
N GLN A 284 6.37 3.02 -8.38
CA GLN A 284 7.40 3.98 -8.76
C GLN A 284 7.24 5.31 -8.02
N ALA A 285 8.33 5.96 -7.69
CA ALA A 285 8.31 7.29 -7.12
C ALA A 285 7.81 8.32 -8.14
N GLY A 286 7.21 9.39 -7.65
CA GLY A 286 6.86 10.54 -8.47
C GLY A 286 8.09 11.33 -8.93
N GLY A 287 7.96 12.04 -10.04
CA GLY A 287 8.99 12.94 -10.56
C GLY A 287 9.08 14.23 -9.73
N GLN A 288 10.26 14.80 -9.71
CA GLN A 288 10.52 16.12 -9.11
C GLN A 288 9.93 17.22 -10.02
N GLY A 289 9.40 18.29 -9.46
CA GLY A 289 9.10 19.51 -10.24
C GLY A 289 10.38 20.16 -10.78
N THR A 290 10.23 21.22 -11.55
CA THR A 290 11.35 21.99 -12.12
C THR A 290 11.35 23.41 -11.63
N GLY A 291 12.54 24.04 -11.54
CA GLY A 291 12.73 25.41 -11.10
C GLY A 291 13.74 25.54 -9.98
N SER A 292 13.93 26.73 -9.42
CA SER A 292 14.99 27.01 -8.42
C SER A 292 14.65 26.57 -6.99
N SER A 293 13.42 26.13 -6.72
CA SER A 293 12.96 25.65 -5.41
C SER A 293 11.78 24.71 -5.62
N ASP A 294 11.99 23.70 -6.42
CA ASP A 294 11.02 22.71 -6.86
C ASP A 294 10.63 21.72 -5.77
N GLY A 295 9.44 21.15 -5.87
CA GLY A 295 8.95 20.13 -4.97
C GLY A 295 9.51 18.76 -5.35
N ALA A 296 9.96 18.00 -4.38
CA ALA A 296 10.34 16.62 -4.57
C ALA A 296 9.14 15.76 -4.97
N GLY A 297 9.37 14.71 -5.73
CA GLY A 297 8.37 13.67 -5.97
C GLY A 297 8.09 12.86 -4.70
N GLY A 298 6.88 12.35 -4.57
CA GLY A 298 6.50 11.44 -3.49
C GLY A 298 7.11 10.05 -3.67
N ALA A 299 7.36 9.38 -2.56
CA ALA A 299 7.85 8.00 -2.57
C ALA A 299 6.81 7.03 -3.16
N ALA A 300 7.28 5.95 -3.77
CA ALA A 300 6.43 4.82 -4.17
C ALA A 300 5.86 4.10 -2.95
N GLY A 301 4.69 3.51 -3.09
CA GLY A 301 4.18 2.51 -2.17
C GLY A 301 4.81 1.14 -2.44
N LYS A 302 4.88 0.30 -1.43
CA LYS A 302 5.41 -1.05 -1.52
C LYS A 302 4.35 -2.00 -2.08
N ALA A 303 4.78 -3.03 -2.79
CA ALA A 303 3.90 -4.15 -3.13
C ALA A 303 3.54 -4.93 -1.86
N VAL A 304 4.54 -5.22 -1.02
CA VAL A 304 4.32 -5.86 0.28
C VAL A 304 5.22 -5.22 1.33
N GLU A 305 4.64 -4.82 2.45
CA GLU A 305 5.33 -4.38 3.66
C GLU A 305 5.29 -5.52 4.70
N PRO A 306 6.38 -6.25 4.91
CA PRO A 306 6.40 -7.40 5.82
C PRO A 306 6.56 -7.02 7.30
N ASN A 307 6.92 -5.77 7.64
CA ASN A 307 7.13 -5.31 9.03
C ASN A 307 8.00 -6.26 9.87
N SER A 308 9.05 -6.80 9.28
CA SER A 308 9.95 -7.80 9.89
C SER A 308 9.32 -9.18 10.16
N ASN A 309 8.11 -9.44 9.68
CA ASN A 309 7.49 -10.76 9.76
C ASN A 309 8.00 -11.68 8.64
N THR A 310 7.92 -12.99 8.87
CA THR A 310 8.24 -13.98 7.84
C THR A 310 7.22 -13.92 6.72
N LEU A 311 7.71 -13.76 5.51
CA LEU A 311 6.90 -13.70 4.29
C LEU A 311 7.41 -14.74 3.29
N THR A 312 6.51 -15.59 2.83
CA THR A 312 6.75 -16.50 1.70
C THR A 312 5.85 -16.09 0.54
N ILE A 313 6.42 -15.79 -0.64
CA ILE A 313 5.65 -15.52 -1.86
C ILE A 313 5.89 -16.61 -2.88
N GLN A 314 4.85 -17.35 -3.21
CA GLN A 314 4.78 -18.27 -4.34
C GLN A 314 4.14 -17.51 -5.50
N ASN A 315 4.95 -17.07 -6.47
CA ASN A 315 4.52 -16.10 -7.47
C ASN A 315 4.56 -16.66 -8.89
N SER A 316 3.39 -16.75 -9.54
CA SER A 316 3.24 -16.94 -10.98
C SER A 316 2.46 -15.78 -11.65
N GLY A 317 1.96 -14.84 -10.87
CA GLY A 317 1.33 -13.58 -11.27
C GLY A 317 2.32 -12.41 -11.38
N GLN A 318 1.86 -11.19 -11.11
CA GLN A 318 2.70 -10.00 -11.13
C GLN A 318 2.85 -9.38 -9.74
N VAL A 319 4.07 -9.00 -9.38
CA VAL A 319 4.37 -8.18 -8.19
C VAL A 319 5.15 -6.96 -8.66
N VAL A 320 4.60 -5.76 -8.46
CA VAL A 320 5.17 -4.49 -8.93
C VAL A 320 5.33 -3.52 -7.76
N GLY A 321 6.55 -3.19 -7.43
CA GLY A 321 6.93 -2.39 -6.27
C GLY A 321 7.86 -3.16 -5.34
N ALA A 322 8.35 -2.49 -4.31
CA ALA A 322 9.23 -3.11 -3.32
C ALA A 322 8.49 -4.17 -2.48
N VAL A 323 9.23 -5.20 -2.10
CA VAL A 323 8.88 -6.16 -1.05
C VAL A 323 9.96 -5.99 0.02
N SER A 324 9.70 -5.20 1.05
CA SER A 324 10.74 -4.82 2.02
C SER A 324 10.16 -4.28 3.32
#